data_3f63256b5af85f4ecfa058c76db0638f
#
_entry.id   3f63256b5af85f4ecfa058c76db0638f
#
_cell.length_a   1.000
_cell.length_b   1.000
_cell.length_c   1.000
_cell.angle_alpha   90.00
_cell.angle_beta   90.00
_cell.angle_gamma   90.00
#
_symmetry.space_group_name_H-M   'P 1'
#
loop_
_entity.id
_entity.type
_entity.pdbx_description
1 polymer ?
#
loop_
_entity_poly.entity_id
_entity_poly.type
_entity_poly.pdbx_seq_one_letter_code
_entity_poly.pdbx_strand_id
1 'polypeptide(L)'
;SQFLLSLSILIILHEMGHFLPAKWFKTRVEKFYLFFDFAPFNSLWSIKRGDTEYGLGWLPLGGYVKISGMVDESMDTEALKEPPKPWEFRSKPAWQRLIIMIGGVTVNFILGFSIFAMMLWTYGKSYIPTSELKYGVAMDSVLLRQGLQNGDVITKLGDKPFNRLDPAMLVEALVLDNVRDITVIRNGQEQHVILPEDAAKQLTGQKVPKALLMAPRIPFVVEETVPGKPAAAAGLQKGDRIIAFDGQPIPFFDQFTPLAQQRKGQAITLGILRNQDTLQVPVTLTEEGLIGVKTQITGYFKEEREKYTF
;
A
#
# COMPACT_ATOMS: atom_id res chain seq x y z
N SER A 1 4.94 11.69 -18.81
CA SER A 1 4.42 13.09 -18.68
C SER A 1 3.72 13.32 -17.32
N GLN A 2 2.83 12.44 -16.84
CA GLN A 2 2.13 12.62 -15.54
C GLN A 2 3.09 12.67 -14.35
N PHE A 3 4.12 11.85 -14.33
CA PHE A 3 5.14 11.85 -13.27
C PHE A 3 5.83 13.23 -13.17
N LEU A 4 6.29 13.79 -14.29
CA LEU A 4 6.96 15.10 -14.28
C LEU A 4 6.02 16.22 -13.85
N LEU A 5 4.75 16.17 -14.23
CA LEU A 5 3.75 17.16 -13.80
C LEU A 5 3.53 17.09 -12.28
N SER A 6 3.33 15.89 -11.74
CA SER A 6 3.14 15.70 -10.29
C SER A 6 4.36 16.12 -9.50
N LEU A 7 5.56 15.76 -9.97
CA LEU A 7 6.82 16.17 -9.38
C LEU A 7 6.97 17.70 -9.38
N SER A 8 6.67 18.35 -10.51
CA SER A 8 6.75 19.83 -10.62
C SER A 8 5.82 20.52 -9.64
N ILE A 9 4.58 20.03 -9.48
CA ILE A 9 3.61 20.59 -8.52
C ILE A 9 4.15 20.45 -7.08
N LEU A 10 4.65 19.25 -6.72
CA LEU A 10 5.22 19.02 -5.39
C LEU A 10 6.42 19.92 -5.10
N ILE A 11 7.33 20.08 -6.07
CA ILE A 11 8.51 20.94 -5.93
C ILE A 11 8.08 22.39 -5.77
N ILE A 12 7.22 22.93 -6.65
CA ILE A 12 6.76 24.32 -6.57
C ILE A 12 6.14 24.61 -5.20
N LEU A 13 5.26 23.72 -4.73
CA LEU A 13 4.59 23.90 -3.44
C LEU A 13 5.57 23.80 -2.27
N HIS A 14 6.54 22.89 -2.35
CA HIS A 14 7.62 22.78 -1.36
C HIS A 14 8.44 24.08 -1.27
N GLU A 15 8.94 24.55 -2.40
CA GLU A 15 9.73 25.78 -2.48
C GLU A 15 8.92 27.02 -2.05
N MET A 16 7.62 27.02 -2.38
CA MET A 16 6.70 28.07 -1.94
C MET A 16 6.52 28.07 -0.41
N GLY A 17 6.61 26.88 0.21
CA GLY A 17 6.61 26.75 1.67
C GLY A 17 7.79 27.45 2.36
N HIS A 18 8.95 27.53 1.72
CA HIS A 18 10.10 28.32 2.19
C HIS A 18 9.98 29.80 1.80
N PHE A 19 9.56 30.04 0.57
CA PHE A 19 9.47 31.36 -0.03
C PHE A 19 8.49 32.28 0.68
N LEU A 20 7.25 31.84 0.93
CA LEU A 20 6.21 32.68 1.52
C LEU A 20 6.57 33.18 2.93
N PRO A 21 7.01 32.33 3.88
CA PRO A 21 7.46 32.80 5.18
C PRO A 21 8.67 33.70 5.09
N ALA A 22 9.64 33.44 4.20
CA ALA A 22 10.80 34.31 4.00
C ALA A 22 10.36 35.71 3.59
N LYS A 23 9.45 35.84 2.62
CA LYS A 23 8.89 37.14 2.22
C LYS A 23 8.10 37.80 3.35
N TRP A 24 7.28 37.03 4.08
CA TRP A 24 6.45 37.52 5.20
C TRP A 24 7.34 38.14 6.30
N PHE A 25 8.46 37.47 6.62
CA PHE A 25 9.43 38.01 7.62
C PHE A 25 10.43 39.02 7.03
N LYS A 26 10.16 39.52 5.82
CA LYS A 26 11.02 40.48 5.14
C LYS A 26 12.48 39.99 5.01
N THR A 27 12.63 38.68 4.76
CA THR A 27 13.92 38.12 4.37
C THR A 27 14.02 38.20 2.85
N ARG A 28 15.19 38.62 2.36
CA ARG A 28 15.43 38.75 0.92
C ARG A 28 15.54 37.36 0.31
N VAL A 29 14.76 37.13 -0.75
CA VAL A 29 14.86 35.94 -1.58
C VAL A 29 15.47 36.37 -2.92
N GLU A 30 16.59 35.76 -3.28
CA GLU A 30 17.34 36.07 -4.48
C GLU A 30 16.83 35.33 -5.70
N LYS A 31 16.60 34.00 -5.56
CA LYS A 31 16.08 33.14 -6.63
C LYS A 31 14.95 32.27 -6.14
N PHE A 32 14.00 32.00 -7.05
CA PHE A 32 12.94 31.00 -6.91
C PHE A 32 12.87 30.23 -8.22
N TYR A 33 13.35 29.00 -8.21
CA TYR A 33 13.48 28.20 -9.43
C TYR A 33 12.76 26.87 -9.32
N LEU A 34 11.96 26.58 -10.35
CA LEU A 34 11.54 25.22 -10.64
C LEU A 34 12.64 24.59 -11.48
N PHE A 35 13.16 23.47 -11.03
CA PHE A 35 14.30 22.74 -11.61
C PHE A 35 15.64 23.50 -11.45
N PHE A 36 16.70 22.73 -11.48
CA PHE A 36 18.05 23.28 -11.30
C PHE A 36 18.58 23.91 -12.59
N ASP A 37 19.33 25.01 -12.44
CA ASP A 37 19.96 25.78 -13.53
C ASP A 37 21.49 25.64 -13.55
N PHE A 38 22.02 24.46 -13.20
CA PHE A 38 23.47 24.20 -13.19
C PHE A 38 24.07 24.17 -14.61
N ALA A 39 25.40 24.49 -14.68
CA ALA A 39 26.17 24.32 -15.92
C ALA A 39 26.02 22.90 -16.51
N PRO A 40 26.08 22.71 -17.84
CA PRO A 40 26.50 23.68 -18.84
C PRO A 40 25.37 24.60 -19.36
N PHE A 41 24.12 24.30 -19.03
CA PHE A 41 22.97 25.09 -19.48
C PHE A 41 22.48 25.97 -18.34
N ASN A 42 22.30 27.26 -18.61
CA ASN A 42 21.64 28.16 -17.68
C ASN A 42 20.11 27.91 -17.66
N SER A 43 19.36 28.78 -16.96
CA SER A 43 17.90 28.70 -16.94
C SER A 43 17.30 28.68 -18.36
N LEU A 44 16.28 27.85 -18.57
CA LEU A 44 15.48 27.85 -19.81
C LEU A 44 14.70 29.16 -19.97
N TRP A 45 14.27 29.71 -18.85
CA TRP A 45 13.56 30.98 -18.77
C TRP A 45 13.74 31.59 -17.39
N SER A 46 13.89 32.93 -17.33
CA SER A 46 13.87 33.66 -16.05
C SER A 46 13.30 35.04 -16.21
N ILE A 47 12.71 35.53 -15.12
CA ILE A 47 12.22 36.93 -15.01
C ILE A 47 12.53 37.48 -13.62
N LYS A 48 13.08 38.69 -13.58
CA LYS A 48 13.37 39.38 -12.31
C LYS A 48 12.19 40.29 -11.92
N ARG A 49 11.70 40.13 -10.69
CA ARG A 49 10.70 41.01 -10.10
C ARG A 49 11.17 41.44 -8.70
N GLY A 50 11.46 42.73 -8.57
CA GLY A 50 12.06 43.28 -7.34
C GLY A 50 13.42 42.62 -7.06
N ASP A 51 13.58 42.08 -5.85
CA ASP A 51 14.81 41.41 -5.43
C ASP A 51 14.89 39.94 -5.80
N THR A 52 13.82 39.37 -6.38
CA THR A 52 13.73 37.93 -6.67
C THR A 52 13.74 37.68 -8.16
N GLU A 53 14.57 36.75 -8.58
CA GLU A 53 14.59 36.16 -9.90
C GLU A 53 13.78 34.85 -9.87
N TYR A 54 12.75 34.77 -10.70
CA TYR A 54 11.92 33.57 -10.89
C TYR A 54 12.35 32.89 -12.16
N GLY A 55 12.54 31.57 -12.13
CA GLY A 55 13.03 30.88 -13.31
C GLY A 55 12.63 29.41 -13.39
N LEU A 56 12.88 28.88 -14.60
CA LEU A 56 12.75 27.48 -14.93
C LEU A 56 14.13 26.96 -15.34
N GLY A 57 14.69 26.05 -14.54
CA GLY A 57 15.91 25.35 -14.88
C GLY A 57 15.68 24.24 -15.90
N TRP A 58 16.73 23.63 -16.39
CA TRP A 58 16.66 22.58 -17.39
C TRP A 58 16.66 21.18 -16.77
N LEU A 59 17.13 21.01 -15.53
CA LEU A 59 17.34 19.71 -14.90
C LEU A 59 16.18 19.37 -13.93
N PRO A 60 15.25 18.48 -14.31
CA PRO A 60 14.02 18.21 -13.55
C PRO A 60 14.25 17.26 -12.36
N LEU A 61 15.28 17.50 -11.56
CA LEU A 61 15.61 16.69 -10.38
C LEU A 61 15.24 17.38 -9.06
N GLY A 62 14.82 18.63 -9.08
CA GLY A 62 14.47 19.42 -7.89
C GLY A 62 14.21 20.86 -8.27
N GLY A 63 13.89 21.69 -7.28
CA GLY A 63 13.84 23.15 -7.38
C GLY A 63 14.66 23.75 -6.26
N TYR A 64 14.73 25.06 -6.19
CA TYR A 64 15.39 25.71 -5.06
C TYR A 64 14.91 27.14 -4.85
N VAL A 65 15.01 27.58 -3.62
CA VAL A 65 14.81 28.97 -3.20
C VAL A 65 16.10 29.48 -2.59
N LYS A 66 16.78 30.43 -3.25
CA LYS A 66 17.97 31.08 -2.69
C LYS A 66 17.57 32.22 -1.76
N ILE A 67 17.70 31.99 -0.46
CA ILE A 67 17.41 32.98 0.60
C ILE A 67 18.72 33.60 1.06
N SER A 68 18.79 34.94 1.03
CA SER A 68 20.01 35.67 1.45
C SER A 68 20.41 35.31 2.90
N GLY A 69 21.68 34.95 3.08
CA GLY A 69 22.23 34.58 4.38
C GLY A 69 21.84 33.22 4.92
N MET A 70 21.35 32.35 4.06
CA MET A 70 21.09 30.90 4.31
C MET A 70 22.03 30.11 3.43
N VAL A 71 22.62 29.05 3.95
CA VAL A 71 23.30 28.03 3.14
C VAL A 71 22.22 27.14 2.57
N ASP A 72 22.01 27.22 1.30
CA ASP A 72 21.07 26.40 0.54
C ASP A 72 21.81 25.30 -0.24
N GLU A 73 21.11 24.63 -1.10
CA GLU A 73 21.64 23.54 -1.95
C GLU A 73 22.73 24.01 -2.93
N SER A 74 22.88 25.35 -3.15
CA SER A 74 23.92 25.92 -3.97
C SER A 74 25.29 26.02 -3.26
N MET A 75 25.34 25.76 -1.95
CA MET A 75 26.54 25.79 -1.09
C MET A 75 27.36 27.11 -1.19
N ASP A 76 26.71 28.22 -1.52
CA ASP A 76 27.36 29.54 -1.61
C ASP A 76 27.64 30.07 -0.21
N THR A 77 28.86 29.87 0.27
CA THR A 77 29.32 30.32 1.59
C THR A 77 30.05 31.66 1.57
N GLU A 78 30.35 32.19 0.39
CA GLU A 78 31.14 33.45 0.30
C GLU A 78 30.41 34.65 0.90
N ALA A 79 29.10 34.75 0.65
CA ALA A 79 28.26 35.82 1.23
C ALA A 79 28.17 35.76 2.76
N LEU A 80 28.52 34.66 3.40
CA LEU A 80 28.51 34.50 4.85
C LEU A 80 29.74 35.10 5.54
N LYS A 81 30.78 35.46 4.82
CA LYS A 81 32.01 36.08 5.35
C LYS A 81 31.80 37.56 5.76
N GLU A 82 30.77 38.19 5.18
CA GLU A 82 30.40 39.56 5.53
C GLU A 82 29.55 39.63 6.81
N PRO A 83 29.54 40.78 7.53
CA PRO A 83 28.63 40.99 8.67
C PRO A 83 27.14 40.78 8.27
N PRO A 84 26.29 40.20 9.16
CA PRO A 84 24.89 39.96 8.85
C PRO A 84 24.13 41.26 8.53
N LYS A 85 23.37 41.23 7.43
CA LYS A 85 22.50 42.35 7.03
C LYS A 85 21.06 42.12 7.56
N PRO A 86 20.28 43.20 7.86
CA PRO A 86 18.94 43.05 8.47
C PRO A 86 17.94 42.24 7.67
N TRP A 87 18.13 42.11 6.36
CA TRP A 87 17.26 41.34 5.46
C TRP A 87 17.75 39.93 5.23
N GLU A 88 18.81 39.48 5.89
CA GLU A 88 19.31 38.10 5.77
C GLU A 88 18.66 37.16 6.75
N PHE A 89 18.55 35.88 6.37
CA PHE A 89 18.02 34.80 7.18
C PHE A 89 18.71 34.72 8.56
N ARG A 90 20.05 34.81 8.60
CA ARG A 90 20.85 34.72 9.83
C ARG A 90 20.59 35.84 10.82
N SER A 91 20.03 36.98 10.37
CA SER A 91 19.68 38.12 11.22
C SER A 91 18.30 37.99 11.86
N LYS A 92 17.50 36.98 11.46
CA LYS A 92 16.15 36.78 11.97
C LYS A 92 16.15 35.99 13.29
N PRO A 93 15.18 36.24 14.19
CA PRO A 93 15.04 35.48 15.42
C PRO A 93 14.80 33.98 15.11
N ALA A 94 15.20 33.10 16.05
CA ALA A 94 15.23 31.68 15.86
C ALA A 94 13.89 31.09 15.38
N TRP A 95 12.75 31.57 15.92
CA TRP A 95 11.44 31.08 15.54
C TRP A 95 11.06 31.43 14.09
N GLN A 96 11.47 32.60 13.56
CA GLN A 96 11.25 32.94 12.15
C GLN A 96 12.10 32.06 11.23
N ARG A 97 13.36 31.82 11.60
CA ARG A 97 14.25 30.92 10.89
C ARG A 97 13.69 29.49 10.84
N LEU A 98 13.16 29.03 11.99
CA LEU A 98 12.52 27.71 12.07
C LEU A 98 11.34 27.61 11.11
N ILE A 99 10.43 28.58 11.10
CA ILE A 99 9.26 28.57 10.21
C ILE A 99 9.69 28.55 8.72
N ILE A 100 10.70 29.33 8.36
CA ILE A 100 11.23 29.33 6.99
C ILE A 100 11.79 27.94 6.66
N MET A 101 12.58 27.34 7.54
CA MET A 101 13.23 26.04 7.28
C MET A 101 12.24 24.88 7.16
N ILE A 102 11.22 24.82 8.03
CA ILE A 102 10.24 23.72 8.01
C ILE A 102 9.12 23.96 7.02
N GLY A 103 9.02 25.16 6.44
CA GLY A 103 7.90 25.60 5.60
C GLY A 103 7.63 24.66 4.42
N GLY A 104 8.67 24.27 3.69
CA GLY A 104 8.56 23.36 2.55
C GLY A 104 7.97 22.00 2.93
N VAL A 105 8.55 21.36 3.95
CA VAL A 105 8.05 20.05 4.44
C VAL A 105 6.63 20.17 4.96
N THR A 106 6.31 21.25 5.68
CA THR A 106 4.96 21.49 6.23
C THR A 106 3.91 21.57 5.12
N VAL A 107 4.21 22.32 4.05
CA VAL A 107 3.29 22.43 2.90
C VAL A 107 3.06 21.09 2.22
N ASN A 108 4.12 20.31 2.00
CA ASN A 108 3.98 18.96 1.41
C ASN A 108 3.18 18.02 2.31
N PHE A 109 3.37 18.11 3.63
CA PHE A 109 2.60 17.31 4.58
C PHE A 109 1.10 17.68 4.55
N ILE A 110 0.78 18.99 4.58
CA ILE A 110 -0.60 19.47 4.48
C ILE A 110 -1.22 19.04 3.14
N LEU A 111 -0.47 19.17 2.04
CA LEU A 111 -0.93 18.73 0.73
C LEU A 111 -1.23 17.23 0.69
N GLY A 112 -0.33 16.40 1.19
CA GLY A 112 -0.50 14.95 1.26
C GLY A 112 -1.73 14.57 2.08
N PHE A 113 -1.90 15.18 3.25
CA PHE A 113 -3.07 14.96 4.09
C PHE A 113 -4.37 15.41 3.40
N SER A 114 -4.36 16.57 2.73
CA SER A 114 -5.51 17.09 2.01
C SER A 114 -5.92 16.20 0.84
N ILE A 115 -4.94 15.71 0.06
CA ILE A 115 -5.19 14.78 -1.04
C ILE A 115 -5.79 13.47 -0.49
N PHE A 116 -5.21 12.92 0.58
CA PHE A 116 -5.71 11.70 1.20
C PHE A 116 -7.14 11.87 1.74
N ALA A 117 -7.42 12.97 2.43
CA ALA A 117 -8.76 13.28 2.92
C ALA A 117 -9.77 13.44 1.76
N MET A 118 -9.37 14.13 0.68
CA MET A 118 -10.19 14.29 -0.52
C MET A 118 -10.45 12.94 -1.22
N MET A 119 -9.46 12.07 -1.27
CA MET A 119 -9.64 10.71 -1.81
C MET A 119 -10.62 9.90 -0.98
N LEU A 120 -10.49 9.91 0.35
CA LEU A 120 -11.43 9.23 1.24
C LEU A 120 -12.85 9.80 1.11
N TRP A 121 -12.99 11.11 1.02
CA TRP A 121 -14.29 11.76 0.86
C TRP A 121 -14.93 11.42 -0.49
N THR A 122 -14.16 11.45 -1.59
CA THR A 122 -14.68 11.24 -2.94
C THR A 122 -14.94 9.76 -3.23
N TYR A 123 -14.00 8.90 -2.87
CA TYR A 123 -14.03 7.47 -3.22
C TYR A 123 -14.48 6.57 -2.09
N GLY A 124 -14.41 7.04 -0.83
CA GLY A 124 -14.69 6.22 0.35
C GLY A 124 -13.65 5.13 0.57
N LYS A 125 -13.95 4.21 1.51
CA LYS A 125 -13.15 3.00 1.79
C LYS A 125 -13.92 1.78 1.29
N SER A 126 -13.33 1.00 0.39
CA SER A 126 -13.91 -0.28 -0.04
C SER A 126 -13.72 -1.33 1.05
N TYR A 127 -14.73 -2.16 1.25
CA TYR A 127 -14.67 -3.33 2.11
C TYR A 127 -15.54 -4.47 1.54
N ILE A 128 -15.28 -5.68 1.98
CA ILE A 128 -16.09 -6.86 1.61
C ILE A 128 -17.01 -7.16 2.78
N PRO A 129 -18.35 -7.06 2.61
CA PRO A 129 -19.28 -7.51 3.63
C PRO A 129 -19.13 -9.01 3.91
N THR A 130 -19.25 -9.42 5.16
CA THR A 130 -19.18 -10.86 5.51
C THR A 130 -20.28 -11.68 4.87
N SER A 131 -21.44 -11.07 4.56
CA SER A 131 -22.55 -11.68 3.82
C SER A 131 -22.20 -12.07 2.37
N GLU A 132 -21.19 -11.41 1.77
CA GLU A 132 -20.72 -11.70 0.41
C GLU A 132 -19.67 -12.84 0.37
N LEU A 133 -19.23 -13.35 1.52
CA LEU A 133 -18.22 -14.40 1.63
C LEU A 133 -18.84 -15.78 1.40
N LYS A 134 -19.25 -16.04 0.17
CA LYS A 134 -19.94 -17.29 -0.23
C LYS A 134 -19.21 -18.57 0.19
N TYR A 135 -17.90 -18.56 0.22
CA TYR A 135 -17.05 -19.70 0.58
C TYR A 135 -16.33 -19.50 1.91
N GLY A 136 -16.73 -18.48 2.69
CA GLY A 136 -16.05 -18.09 3.92
C GLY A 136 -14.68 -17.46 3.67
N VAL A 137 -13.80 -17.56 4.65
CA VAL A 137 -12.46 -17.00 4.61
C VAL A 137 -11.39 -18.09 4.57
N ALA A 138 -10.30 -17.81 3.88
CA ALA A 138 -9.03 -18.51 4.01
C ALA A 138 -8.22 -17.81 5.09
N MET A 139 -7.67 -18.56 6.03
CA MET A 139 -7.00 -18.05 7.22
C MET A 139 -5.54 -18.46 7.24
N ASP A 140 -4.69 -17.59 7.83
CA ASP A 140 -3.30 -17.94 8.10
C ASP A 140 -3.20 -19.06 9.14
N SER A 141 -2.07 -19.75 9.09
CA SER A 141 -1.76 -20.87 9.99
C SER A 141 -1.88 -20.51 11.48
N VAL A 142 -1.66 -19.25 11.85
CA VAL A 142 -1.82 -18.77 13.23
C VAL A 142 -3.26 -18.91 13.70
N LEU A 143 -4.20 -18.44 12.89
CA LEU A 143 -5.64 -18.51 13.20
C LEU A 143 -6.16 -19.94 13.17
N LEU A 144 -5.67 -20.75 12.21
CA LEU A 144 -6.01 -22.17 12.12
C LEU A 144 -5.59 -22.95 13.37
N ARG A 145 -4.40 -22.68 13.92
CA ARG A 145 -3.94 -23.32 15.17
C ARG A 145 -4.79 -22.96 16.39
N GLN A 146 -5.56 -21.89 16.31
CA GLN A 146 -6.42 -21.43 17.39
C GLN A 146 -7.85 -21.98 17.32
N GLY A 147 -8.12 -22.89 16.39
CA GLY A 147 -9.42 -23.56 16.26
C GLY A 147 -10.34 -23.00 15.20
N LEU A 148 -9.96 -21.90 14.57
CA LEU A 148 -10.64 -21.40 13.37
C LEU A 148 -10.33 -22.31 12.17
N GLN A 149 -11.19 -22.32 11.15
CA GLN A 149 -11.03 -23.16 9.97
C GLN A 149 -11.23 -22.37 8.67
N ASN A 150 -10.53 -22.80 7.62
CA ASN A 150 -10.80 -22.27 6.29
C ASN A 150 -12.25 -22.57 5.88
N GLY A 151 -12.97 -21.55 5.46
CA GLY A 151 -14.38 -21.63 5.14
C GLY A 151 -15.32 -21.11 6.23
N ASP A 152 -14.80 -20.79 7.42
CA ASP A 152 -15.60 -20.10 8.43
C ASP A 152 -15.97 -18.69 7.93
N VAL A 153 -17.18 -18.24 8.26
CA VAL A 153 -17.61 -16.86 8.14
C VAL A 153 -17.73 -16.28 9.54
N ILE A 154 -16.81 -15.40 9.91
CA ILE A 154 -16.85 -14.73 11.21
C ILE A 154 -18.03 -13.75 11.22
N THR A 155 -18.89 -13.83 12.24
CA THR A 155 -20.08 -12.98 12.40
C THR A 155 -20.00 -12.05 13.61
N LYS A 156 -19.29 -12.48 14.68
CA LYS A 156 -19.11 -11.66 15.90
C LYS A 156 -17.71 -11.86 16.48
N LEU A 157 -17.22 -10.82 17.14
CA LEU A 157 -16.03 -10.81 17.98
C LEU A 157 -16.48 -10.42 19.40
N GLY A 158 -16.66 -11.42 20.27
CA GLY A 158 -17.42 -11.26 21.50
C GLY A 158 -18.87 -10.82 21.19
N ASP A 159 -19.31 -9.72 21.83
CA ASP A 159 -20.63 -9.16 21.59
C ASP A 159 -20.72 -8.21 20.39
N LYS A 160 -19.58 -7.84 19.79
CA LYS A 160 -19.53 -6.90 18.66
C LYS A 160 -19.74 -7.61 17.33
N PRO A 161 -20.63 -7.11 16.45
CA PRO A 161 -20.83 -7.69 15.13
C PRO A 161 -19.60 -7.52 14.26
N PHE A 162 -19.25 -8.56 13.49
CA PHE A 162 -18.20 -8.53 12.48
C PHE A 162 -18.87 -8.66 11.11
N ASN A 163 -19.27 -7.52 10.55
CA ASN A 163 -20.08 -7.44 9.34
C ASN A 163 -19.25 -7.15 8.08
N ARG A 164 -17.94 -6.95 8.21
CA ARG A 164 -17.00 -6.73 7.11
C ARG A 164 -15.72 -7.50 7.34
N LEU A 165 -15.13 -7.99 6.24
CA LEU A 165 -13.84 -8.65 6.28
C LEU A 165 -12.75 -7.60 6.50
N ASP A 166 -12.37 -7.41 7.75
CA ASP A 166 -11.31 -6.49 8.16
C ASP A 166 -10.38 -7.19 9.17
N PRO A 167 -9.22 -7.69 8.71
CA PRO A 167 -8.25 -8.32 9.59
C PRO A 167 -7.76 -7.43 10.74
N ALA A 168 -7.80 -6.09 10.56
CA ALA A 168 -7.39 -5.17 11.60
C ALA A 168 -8.38 -5.16 12.77
N MET A 169 -9.69 -5.26 12.50
CA MET A 169 -10.71 -5.38 13.54
C MET A 169 -10.53 -6.66 14.37
N LEU A 170 -10.17 -7.78 13.74
CA LEU A 170 -9.88 -9.02 14.46
C LEU A 170 -8.67 -8.85 15.39
N VAL A 171 -7.58 -8.27 14.88
CA VAL A 171 -6.37 -8.03 15.68
C VAL A 171 -6.66 -7.07 16.85
N GLU A 172 -7.42 -6.00 16.61
CA GLU A 172 -7.82 -5.05 17.64
C GLU A 172 -8.63 -5.72 18.74
N ALA A 173 -9.67 -6.48 18.38
CA ALA A 173 -10.50 -7.19 19.33
C ALA A 173 -9.70 -8.18 20.19
N LEU A 174 -8.77 -8.92 19.58
CA LEU A 174 -7.94 -9.92 20.29
C LEU A 174 -6.89 -9.25 21.18
N VAL A 175 -6.22 -8.19 20.70
CA VAL A 175 -5.03 -7.63 21.36
C VAL A 175 -5.40 -6.51 22.33
N LEU A 176 -6.34 -5.64 21.97
CA LEU A 176 -6.73 -4.48 22.79
C LEU A 176 -7.94 -4.78 23.69
N ASP A 177 -8.96 -5.45 23.16
CA ASP A 177 -10.20 -5.74 23.88
C ASP A 177 -10.16 -7.10 24.59
N ASN A 178 -9.09 -7.89 24.41
CA ASN A 178 -8.91 -9.24 24.96
C ASN A 178 -10.13 -10.17 24.69
N VAL A 179 -10.75 -10.00 23.52
CA VAL A 179 -11.86 -10.86 23.07
C VAL A 179 -11.32 -12.25 22.76
N ARG A 180 -11.98 -13.28 23.27
CA ARG A 180 -11.58 -14.70 23.04
C ARG A 180 -12.69 -15.54 22.42
N ASP A 181 -13.95 -15.11 22.55
CA ASP A 181 -15.10 -15.77 21.93
C ASP A 181 -15.33 -15.20 20.54
N ILE A 182 -15.19 -16.03 19.53
CA ILE A 182 -15.46 -15.68 18.13
C ILE A 182 -16.64 -16.51 17.65
N THR A 183 -17.71 -15.84 17.24
CA THR A 183 -18.84 -16.51 16.61
C THR A 183 -18.59 -16.65 15.11
N VAL A 184 -18.70 -17.87 14.61
CA VAL A 184 -18.52 -18.20 13.20
C VAL A 184 -19.72 -18.97 12.66
N ILE A 185 -19.99 -18.85 11.37
CA ILE A 185 -20.84 -19.79 10.63
C ILE A 185 -19.91 -20.80 9.96
N ARG A 186 -20.00 -22.06 10.39
CA ARG A 186 -19.24 -23.19 9.86
C ARG A 186 -20.21 -24.23 9.32
N ASN A 187 -20.11 -24.55 8.03
CA ASN A 187 -21.03 -25.49 7.34
C ASN A 187 -22.52 -25.13 7.52
N GLY A 188 -22.82 -23.81 7.53
CA GLY A 188 -24.20 -23.31 7.69
C GLY A 188 -24.72 -23.28 9.14
N GLN A 189 -23.91 -23.65 10.13
CA GLN A 189 -24.27 -23.65 11.55
C GLN A 189 -23.45 -22.62 12.31
N GLU A 190 -24.12 -21.91 13.22
CA GLU A 190 -23.43 -20.98 14.13
C GLU A 190 -22.65 -21.77 15.19
N GLN A 191 -21.39 -21.42 15.39
CA GLN A 191 -20.50 -22.03 16.38
C GLN A 191 -19.69 -20.95 17.10
N HIS A 192 -19.39 -21.22 18.36
CA HIS A 192 -18.51 -20.41 19.19
C HIS A 192 -17.13 -21.03 19.23
N VAL A 193 -16.11 -20.27 18.83
CA VAL A 193 -14.71 -20.67 18.90
C VAL A 193 -14.04 -19.88 20.00
N ILE A 194 -13.72 -20.56 21.10
CA ILE A 194 -13.01 -19.94 22.22
C ILE A 194 -11.50 -20.03 21.97
N LEU A 195 -10.88 -18.89 21.77
CA LEU A 195 -9.44 -18.83 21.55
C LEU A 195 -8.62 -19.06 22.83
N PRO A 196 -7.42 -19.64 22.74
CA PRO A 196 -6.48 -19.76 23.85
C PRO A 196 -6.13 -18.42 24.49
N GLU A 197 -5.66 -18.44 25.75
CA GLU A 197 -5.27 -17.22 26.48
C GLU A 197 -4.09 -16.48 25.84
N ASP A 198 -3.22 -17.21 25.18
CA ASP A 198 -2.04 -16.70 24.50
C ASP A 198 -2.27 -16.35 23.03
N ALA A 199 -3.53 -16.40 22.54
CA ALA A 199 -3.90 -16.12 21.16
C ALA A 199 -3.37 -14.76 20.66
N ALA A 200 -3.58 -13.70 21.44
CA ALA A 200 -3.08 -12.36 21.14
C ALA A 200 -1.53 -12.32 21.03
N LYS A 201 -0.85 -13.02 21.94
CA LYS A 201 0.62 -13.13 21.94
C LYS A 201 1.13 -13.90 20.72
N GLN A 202 0.47 -15.00 20.37
CA GLN A 202 0.83 -15.78 19.19
C GLN A 202 0.62 -14.97 17.91
N LEU A 203 -0.45 -14.18 17.83
CA LEU A 203 -0.75 -13.32 16.69
C LEU A 203 0.26 -12.18 16.52
N THR A 204 0.64 -11.51 17.64
CA THR A 204 1.60 -10.40 17.61
C THR A 204 3.05 -10.85 17.50
N GLY A 205 3.37 -12.06 17.95
CA GLY A 205 4.72 -12.64 17.87
C GLY A 205 5.14 -13.07 16.46
N GLN A 206 4.22 -13.12 15.52
CA GLN A 206 4.52 -13.49 14.15
C GLN A 206 4.70 -12.27 13.24
N LYS A 207 5.65 -12.35 12.31
CA LYS A 207 5.90 -11.29 11.29
C LYS A 207 4.94 -11.38 10.09
N VAL A 208 3.70 -11.83 10.32
CA VAL A 208 2.69 -11.88 9.25
C VAL A 208 2.01 -10.52 9.14
N PRO A 209 2.01 -9.88 7.96
CA PRO A 209 1.25 -8.66 7.75
C PRO A 209 -0.23 -8.87 8.08
N LYS A 210 -0.86 -7.95 8.81
CA LYS A 210 -2.28 -8.06 9.21
C LYS A 210 -3.20 -8.40 8.04
N ALA A 211 -2.96 -7.80 6.88
CA ALA A 211 -3.75 -8.04 5.67
C ALA A 211 -3.70 -9.50 5.16
N LEU A 212 -2.72 -10.29 5.56
CA LEU A 212 -2.57 -11.68 5.15
C LEU A 212 -3.12 -12.69 6.17
N LEU A 213 -3.64 -12.22 7.32
CA LEU A 213 -4.21 -13.10 8.34
C LEU A 213 -5.47 -13.81 7.86
N MET A 214 -6.28 -13.13 7.05
CA MET A 214 -7.48 -13.70 6.45
C MET A 214 -7.77 -13.03 5.11
N ALA A 215 -8.29 -13.82 4.17
CA ALA A 215 -8.70 -13.37 2.86
C ALA A 215 -10.01 -14.08 2.45
N PRO A 216 -10.79 -13.52 1.51
CA PRO A 216 -11.93 -14.26 0.96
C PRO A 216 -11.46 -15.59 0.40
N ARG A 217 -12.16 -16.67 0.73
CA ARG A 217 -11.90 -17.98 0.15
C ARG A 217 -12.46 -18.04 -1.26
N ILE A 218 -11.64 -18.42 -2.22
CA ILE A 218 -12.02 -18.42 -3.64
C ILE A 218 -11.72 -19.77 -4.30
N PRO A 219 -12.50 -20.19 -5.30
CA PRO A 219 -12.14 -21.31 -6.16
C PRO A 219 -10.82 -21.07 -6.87
N PHE A 220 -10.07 -22.12 -7.16
CA PHE A 220 -8.81 -21.98 -7.88
C PHE A 220 -9.06 -21.97 -9.40
N VAL A 221 -9.33 -20.81 -9.95
CA VAL A 221 -9.54 -20.60 -11.39
C VAL A 221 -8.37 -19.81 -11.97
N VAL A 222 -7.82 -20.28 -13.07
CA VAL A 222 -6.70 -19.62 -13.79
C VAL A 222 -7.23 -18.39 -14.51
N GLU A 223 -6.74 -17.22 -14.14
CA GLU A 223 -6.99 -15.99 -14.89
C GLU A 223 -5.95 -15.77 -15.99
N GLU A 224 -4.69 -16.05 -15.67
CA GLU A 224 -3.55 -15.87 -16.58
C GLU A 224 -2.43 -16.83 -16.20
N THR A 225 -1.73 -17.38 -17.21
CA THR A 225 -0.48 -18.11 -17.01
C THR A 225 0.71 -17.20 -17.26
N VAL A 226 1.73 -17.30 -16.42
CA VAL A 226 2.98 -16.52 -16.59
C VAL A 226 3.86 -17.18 -17.64
N PRO A 227 4.24 -16.49 -18.73
CA PRO A 227 5.10 -17.05 -19.76
C PRO A 227 6.42 -17.60 -19.19
N GLY A 228 6.85 -18.77 -19.66
CA GLY A 228 8.08 -19.42 -19.19
C GLY A 228 7.97 -20.11 -17.82
N LYS A 229 6.79 -20.15 -17.20
CA LYS A 229 6.53 -20.87 -15.96
C LYS A 229 5.83 -22.21 -16.22
N PRO A 230 5.88 -23.15 -15.26
CA PRO A 230 5.38 -24.52 -15.43
C PRO A 230 3.95 -24.63 -15.96
N ALA A 231 3.04 -23.79 -15.49
CA ALA A 231 1.63 -23.81 -15.91
C ALA A 231 1.46 -23.51 -17.41
N ALA A 232 2.22 -22.54 -17.92
CA ALA A 232 2.20 -22.21 -19.34
C ALA A 232 2.78 -23.35 -20.19
N ALA A 233 3.91 -23.95 -19.74
CA ALA A 233 4.52 -25.10 -20.41
C ALA A 233 3.61 -26.34 -20.41
N ALA A 234 2.82 -26.54 -19.37
CA ALA A 234 1.85 -27.62 -19.24
C ALA A 234 0.55 -27.37 -20.02
N GLY A 235 0.37 -26.23 -20.66
CA GLY A 235 -0.82 -25.90 -21.46
C GLY A 235 -2.05 -25.54 -20.63
N LEU A 236 -1.88 -25.06 -19.40
CA LEU A 236 -2.98 -24.47 -18.64
C LEU A 236 -3.47 -23.18 -19.32
N GLN A 237 -4.77 -22.98 -19.32
CA GLN A 237 -5.45 -21.89 -20.02
C GLN A 237 -6.28 -21.05 -19.06
N LYS A 238 -6.57 -19.83 -19.47
CA LYS A 238 -7.54 -18.97 -18.77
C LYS A 238 -8.90 -19.68 -18.68
N GLY A 239 -9.48 -19.68 -17.49
CA GLY A 239 -10.76 -20.32 -17.19
C GLY A 239 -10.63 -21.77 -16.69
N ASP A 240 -9.44 -22.41 -16.76
CA ASP A 240 -9.25 -23.72 -16.14
C ASP A 240 -9.49 -23.62 -14.64
N ARG A 241 -10.33 -24.46 -14.10
CA ARG A 241 -10.53 -24.59 -12.67
C ARG A 241 -9.74 -25.77 -12.14
N ILE A 242 -8.75 -25.50 -11.33
CA ILE A 242 -7.95 -26.53 -10.66
C ILE A 242 -8.79 -27.12 -9.53
N ILE A 243 -9.03 -28.42 -9.56
CA ILE A 243 -9.94 -29.15 -8.66
C ILE A 243 -9.26 -30.26 -7.87
N ALA A 244 -8.07 -30.72 -8.30
CA ALA A 244 -7.33 -31.76 -7.59
C ALA A 244 -5.80 -31.54 -7.71
N PHE A 245 -5.06 -32.03 -6.72
CA PHE A 245 -3.61 -32.08 -6.62
C PHE A 245 -3.19 -33.52 -6.32
N ASP A 246 -2.51 -34.23 -7.23
CA ASP A 246 -2.14 -35.64 -7.14
C ASP A 246 -3.35 -36.52 -6.74
N GLY A 247 -4.52 -36.24 -7.32
CA GLY A 247 -5.77 -36.96 -7.04
C GLY A 247 -6.52 -36.50 -5.77
N GLN A 248 -5.89 -35.72 -4.89
CA GLN A 248 -6.57 -35.14 -3.72
C GLN A 248 -7.42 -33.92 -4.15
N PRO A 249 -8.73 -33.90 -3.82
CA PRO A 249 -9.59 -32.76 -4.14
C PRO A 249 -9.14 -31.46 -3.46
N ILE A 250 -8.97 -30.36 -4.25
CA ILE A 250 -8.64 -29.03 -3.79
C ILE A 250 -9.53 -27.97 -4.45
N PRO A 251 -10.82 -27.91 -4.10
CA PRO A 251 -11.76 -26.98 -4.74
C PRO A 251 -11.42 -25.49 -4.56
N PHE A 252 -10.51 -25.14 -3.63
CA PHE A 252 -10.17 -23.77 -3.29
C PHE A 252 -8.66 -23.51 -3.36
N PHE A 253 -8.29 -22.27 -3.66
CA PHE A 253 -6.90 -21.85 -3.83
C PHE A 253 -6.05 -22.00 -2.55
N ASP A 254 -6.64 -21.75 -1.38
CA ASP A 254 -5.94 -21.88 -0.09
C ASP A 254 -5.40 -23.29 0.18
N GLN A 255 -6.00 -24.31 -0.42
CA GLN A 255 -5.60 -25.70 -0.25
C GLN A 255 -4.38 -26.08 -1.12
N PHE A 256 -4.16 -25.36 -2.22
CA PHE A 256 -3.04 -25.64 -3.14
C PHE A 256 -1.70 -25.29 -2.53
N THR A 257 -1.55 -24.10 -1.93
CA THR A 257 -0.25 -23.59 -1.46
C THR A 257 0.44 -24.52 -0.46
N PRO A 258 -0.24 -25.04 0.59
CA PRO A 258 0.40 -25.97 1.54
C PRO A 258 0.91 -27.26 0.90
N LEU A 259 0.15 -27.82 -0.05
CA LEU A 259 0.53 -29.04 -0.77
C LEU A 259 1.72 -28.78 -1.71
N ALA A 260 1.68 -27.68 -2.44
CA ALA A 260 2.76 -27.30 -3.34
C ALA A 260 4.09 -27.01 -2.58
N GLN A 261 4.02 -26.44 -1.38
CA GLN A 261 5.21 -26.23 -0.55
C GLN A 261 5.87 -27.52 -0.07
N GLN A 262 5.12 -28.61 0.07
CA GLN A 262 5.64 -29.95 0.42
C GLN A 262 6.27 -30.66 -0.78
N ARG A 263 5.99 -30.24 -2.00
CA ARG A 263 6.37 -30.88 -3.25
C ARG A 263 7.26 -30.00 -4.16
N LYS A 264 7.97 -29.05 -3.56
CA LYS A 264 8.88 -28.14 -4.30
C LYS A 264 9.79 -28.87 -5.27
N GLY A 265 9.95 -28.36 -6.49
CA GLY A 265 10.79 -28.94 -7.53
C GLY A 265 10.31 -30.30 -8.08
N GLN A 266 9.18 -30.84 -7.59
CA GLN A 266 8.69 -32.17 -7.98
C GLN A 266 7.61 -32.08 -9.06
N ALA A 267 7.51 -33.14 -9.85
CA ALA A 267 6.40 -33.33 -10.75
C ALA A 267 5.14 -33.74 -9.96
N ILE A 268 4.03 -33.10 -10.29
CA ILE A 268 2.70 -33.34 -9.73
C ILE A 268 1.68 -33.48 -10.86
N THR A 269 0.51 -34.00 -10.55
CA THR A 269 -0.61 -34.03 -11.49
C THR A 269 -1.73 -33.14 -10.98
N LEU A 270 -2.12 -32.14 -11.77
CA LEU A 270 -3.27 -31.29 -11.50
C LEU A 270 -4.52 -31.87 -12.19
N GLY A 271 -5.58 -32.10 -11.41
CA GLY A 271 -6.91 -32.28 -11.96
C GLY A 271 -7.51 -30.94 -12.27
N ILE A 272 -7.87 -30.68 -13.50
CA ILE A 272 -8.52 -29.44 -13.92
C ILE A 272 -9.88 -29.70 -14.55
N LEU A 273 -10.79 -28.75 -14.40
CA LEU A 273 -12.05 -28.69 -15.11
C LEU A 273 -11.98 -27.64 -16.19
N ARG A 274 -12.05 -28.05 -17.47
CA ARG A 274 -12.06 -27.20 -18.67
C ARG A 274 -13.28 -27.52 -19.51
N ASN A 275 -14.13 -26.51 -19.76
CA ASN A 275 -15.38 -26.70 -20.57
C ASN A 275 -16.23 -27.91 -20.15
N GLN A 276 -16.35 -28.19 -18.84
CA GLN A 276 -17.03 -29.34 -18.22
C GLN A 276 -16.27 -30.67 -18.28
N ASP A 277 -15.16 -30.76 -19.00
CA ASP A 277 -14.32 -31.95 -19.03
C ASP A 277 -13.28 -31.93 -17.90
N THR A 278 -13.08 -33.04 -17.25
CA THR A 278 -12.03 -33.24 -16.26
C THR A 278 -10.77 -33.75 -16.94
N LEU A 279 -9.69 -33.00 -16.84
CA LEU A 279 -8.38 -33.32 -17.44
C LEU A 279 -7.35 -33.52 -16.35
N GLN A 280 -6.36 -34.39 -16.62
CA GLN A 280 -5.17 -34.54 -15.78
C GLN A 280 -3.99 -33.89 -16.48
N VAL A 281 -3.39 -32.91 -15.83
CA VAL A 281 -2.29 -32.11 -16.40
C VAL A 281 -1.03 -32.29 -15.55
N PRO A 282 0.02 -32.93 -16.07
CA PRO A 282 1.29 -33.02 -15.37
C PRO A 282 1.99 -31.65 -15.36
N VAL A 283 2.48 -31.24 -14.19
CA VAL A 283 3.18 -29.95 -13.99
C VAL A 283 4.33 -30.19 -13.05
N THR A 284 5.52 -29.66 -13.37
CA THR A 284 6.65 -29.64 -12.43
C THR A 284 6.65 -28.34 -11.67
N LEU A 285 6.58 -28.39 -10.35
CA LEU A 285 6.64 -27.20 -9.50
C LEU A 285 8.05 -26.57 -9.56
N THR A 286 8.09 -25.25 -9.43
CA THR A 286 9.38 -24.56 -9.23
C THR A 286 10.02 -24.90 -7.87
N GLU A 287 11.27 -24.54 -7.65
CA GLU A 287 11.95 -24.67 -6.34
C GLU A 287 11.27 -23.87 -5.23
N GLU A 288 10.47 -22.88 -5.58
CA GLU A 288 9.63 -22.13 -4.63
C GLU A 288 8.26 -22.77 -4.39
N GLY A 289 7.91 -23.85 -5.10
CA GLY A 289 6.59 -24.51 -5.02
C GLY A 289 5.50 -23.76 -5.78
N LEU A 290 5.84 -23.11 -6.88
CA LEU A 290 4.91 -22.34 -7.70
C LEU A 290 4.66 -23.01 -9.05
N ILE A 291 3.48 -22.79 -9.65
CA ILE A 291 3.16 -23.19 -11.02
C ILE A 291 3.17 -22.00 -11.99
N GLY A 292 3.12 -20.77 -11.50
CA GLY A 292 3.14 -19.55 -12.33
C GLY A 292 1.78 -19.25 -12.96
N VAL A 293 0.71 -19.21 -12.15
CA VAL A 293 -0.62 -18.72 -12.53
C VAL A 293 -0.99 -17.51 -11.71
N LYS A 294 -1.80 -16.62 -12.30
CA LYS A 294 -2.61 -15.65 -11.58
C LYS A 294 -4.01 -16.26 -11.39
N THR A 295 -4.48 -16.23 -10.16
CA THR A 295 -5.82 -16.76 -9.82
C THR A 295 -6.86 -15.66 -10.03
N GLN A 296 -8.00 -16.03 -10.60
CA GLN A 296 -9.14 -15.13 -10.71
C GLN A 296 -9.66 -14.79 -9.31
N ILE A 297 -9.65 -13.51 -8.97
CA ILE A 297 -10.15 -13.00 -7.69
C ILE A 297 -11.52 -12.33 -7.87
N THR A 298 -11.75 -11.72 -9.03
CA THR A 298 -12.97 -10.97 -9.33
C THR A 298 -14.16 -11.87 -9.58
N GLY A 299 -15.36 -11.41 -9.19
CA GLY A 299 -16.63 -12.10 -9.46
C GLY A 299 -17.10 -13.06 -8.36
N TYR A 300 -16.32 -13.25 -7.28
CA TYR A 300 -16.71 -14.13 -6.17
C TYR A 300 -17.37 -13.42 -4.99
N PHE A 301 -17.17 -12.12 -4.88
CA PHE A 301 -17.75 -11.26 -3.85
C PHE A 301 -17.95 -9.87 -4.41
N LYS A 302 -18.85 -9.11 -3.82
CA LYS A 302 -19.05 -7.68 -4.11
C LYS A 302 -18.37 -6.86 -3.04
N GLU A 303 -17.67 -5.81 -3.47
CA GLU A 303 -17.15 -4.80 -2.57
C GLU A 303 -18.21 -3.71 -2.38
N GLU A 304 -18.41 -3.32 -1.15
CA GLU A 304 -19.18 -2.13 -0.80
C GLU A 304 -18.24 -0.98 -0.45
N ARG A 305 -18.77 0.23 -0.53
CA ARG A 305 -18.01 1.45 -0.23
C ARG A 305 -18.69 2.22 0.90
N GLU A 306 -17.94 2.42 1.95
CA GLU A 306 -18.30 3.34 3.02
C GLU A 306 -17.86 4.76 2.62
N LYS A 307 -18.82 5.67 2.43
CA LYS A 307 -18.55 7.08 2.14
C LYS A 307 -18.51 7.84 3.45
N TYR A 308 -17.49 8.65 3.63
CA TYR A 308 -17.40 9.55 4.77
C TYR A 308 -18.19 10.82 4.44
N THR A 309 -19.15 11.16 5.30
CA THR A 309 -19.84 12.44 5.31
C THR A 309 -19.32 13.25 6.50
N PHE A 310 -19.04 14.54 6.26
CA PHE A 310 -18.69 15.46 7.35
C PHE A 310 -19.92 15.88 8.11
#